data_bac1504d0beef7b5997cc6c96e17a025
#
_entry.id   bac1504d0beef7b5997cc6c96e17a025
#
_cell.length_a   1.000
_cell.length_b   1.000
_cell.length_c   1.000
_cell.angle_alpha   90.00
_cell.angle_beta   90.00
_cell.angle_gamma   90.00
#
_symmetry.space_group_name_H-M   'P 1'
#
loop_
_entity.id
_entity.type
_entity.pdbx_description
1 polymer ?
#
loop_
_entity_poly.entity_id
_entity_poly.type
_entity_poly.pdbx_seq_one_letter_code
_entity_poly.pdbx_strand_id
1 'polypeptide(L)'
;MIEGGEDLTFIARRLIISASEDIGNANPTAFIMANNCFQAVGVIGNPESRIILSQCVTYLATSVKSNSSYKAINEAQMMVNKTGNLPVPLHLRNAPTKLMKDLQYGKGYKYAHDHQNNFVDQEFLPEEISGNKFFDSIKET
;
A
#
# COMPACT_ATOMS: atom_id res chain seq x y z
N MET A 1 21.70 -18.00 2.78
CA MET A 1 21.65 -17.50 1.40
C MET A 1 23.01 -17.01 0.92
N ILE A 2 23.69 -16.14 1.66
CA ILE A 2 25.03 -15.63 1.24
C ILE A 2 26.02 -16.76 1.04
N GLU A 3 26.18 -17.64 2.01
CA GLU A 3 27.09 -18.80 1.93
C GLU A 3 26.67 -19.82 0.85
N GLY A 4 25.41 -19.81 0.46
CA GLY A 4 24.89 -20.61 -0.65
C GLY A 4 25.15 -20.01 -2.03
N GLY A 5 25.81 -18.86 -2.11
CA GLY A 5 26.13 -18.19 -3.37
C GLY A 5 25.00 -17.39 -3.99
N GLU A 6 23.95 -17.05 -3.20
CA GLU A 6 22.84 -16.24 -3.69
C GLU A 6 23.27 -14.80 -3.97
N ASP A 7 22.70 -14.20 -5.00
CA ASP A 7 22.93 -12.81 -5.34
C ASP A 7 22.45 -11.88 -4.21
N LEU A 8 23.30 -10.95 -3.80
CA LEU A 8 23.01 -9.99 -2.74
C LEU A 8 21.81 -9.11 -3.05
N THR A 9 21.65 -8.69 -4.30
CA THR A 9 20.50 -7.86 -4.70
C THR A 9 19.21 -8.67 -4.69
N PHE A 10 19.26 -9.96 -5.00
CA PHE A 10 18.11 -10.86 -4.84
C PHE A 10 17.69 -10.97 -3.38
N ILE A 11 18.65 -11.16 -2.47
CA ILE A 11 18.36 -11.21 -1.02
C ILE A 11 17.70 -9.90 -0.56
N ALA A 12 18.26 -8.76 -0.94
CA ALA A 12 17.73 -7.44 -0.59
C ALA A 12 16.30 -7.22 -1.14
N ARG A 13 16.02 -7.67 -2.37
CA ARG A 13 14.64 -7.63 -2.93
C ARG A 13 13.68 -8.45 -2.08
N ARG A 14 14.06 -9.62 -1.62
CA ARG A 14 13.21 -10.45 -0.75
C ARG A 14 12.91 -9.75 0.57
N LEU A 15 13.86 -8.99 1.11
CA LEU A 15 13.64 -8.20 2.32
C LEU A 15 12.65 -7.05 2.07
N ILE A 16 12.70 -6.39 0.92
CA ILE A 16 11.71 -5.35 0.55
C ILE A 16 10.30 -5.96 0.48
N ILE A 17 10.16 -7.12 -0.15
CA ILE A 17 8.87 -7.81 -0.26
C ILE A 17 8.33 -8.15 1.12
N SER A 18 9.14 -8.77 1.97
CA SER A 18 8.76 -9.12 3.34
C SER A 18 8.37 -7.89 4.17
N ALA A 19 9.09 -6.78 4.03
CA ALA A 19 8.76 -5.53 4.71
C ALA A 19 7.38 -4.99 4.30
N SER A 20 6.99 -5.14 3.04
CA SER A 20 5.69 -4.70 2.54
C SER A 20 4.56 -5.67 2.87
N GLU A 21 4.77 -6.96 2.64
CA GLU A 21 3.72 -7.98 2.80
C GLU A 21 3.46 -8.34 4.27
N ASP A 22 4.52 -8.55 5.05
CA ASP A 22 4.41 -9.13 6.39
C ASP A 22 4.37 -8.08 7.49
N ILE A 23 5.07 -6.97 7.31
CA ILE A 23 5.12 -5.88 8.29
C ILE A 23 4.15 -4.77 7.90
N GLY A 24 4.19 -4.33 6.65
CA GLY A 24 3.25 -3.36 6.10
C GLY A 24 3.15 -2.09 6.94
N ASN A 25 1.93 -1.65 7.16
CA ASN A 25 1.65 -0.42 7.91
C ASN A 25 1.79 -0.55 9.43
N ALA A 26 2.07 -1.75 9.96
CA ALA A 26 2.42 -1.90 11.38
C ALA A 26 3.71 -1.16 11.73
N ASN A 27 4.65 -1.11 10.78
CA ASN A 27 5.89 -0.34 10.90
C ASN A 27 6.36 0.10 9.52
N PRO A 28 5.91 1.26 9.02
CA PRO A 28 6.27 1.75 7.68
C PRO A 28 7.78 1.96 7.49
N THR A 29 8.50 2.23 8.58
CA THR A 29 9.96 2.37 8.55
C THR A 29 10.65 1.09 8.07
N ALA A 30 10.04 -0.08 8.27
CA ALA A 30 10.58 -1.35 7.78
C ALA A 30 10.76 -1.36 6.26
N PHE A 31 9.80 -0.84 5.51
CA PHE A 31 9.89 -0.73 4.06
C PHE A 31 11.01 0.25 3.63
N ILE A 32 11.14 1.37 4.32
CA ILE A 32 12.21 2.36 4.08
C ILE A 32 13.57 1.74 4.37
N MET A 33 13.71 1.04 5.50
CA MET A 33 14.93 0.33 5.88
C MET A 33 15.33 -0.71 4.83
N ALA A 34 14.38 -1.52 4.37
CA ALA A 34 14.64 -2.56 3.38
C ALA A 34 15.04 -1.96 2.01
N ASN A 35 14.39 -0.88 1.58
CA ASN A 35 14.74 -0.19 0.35
C ASN A 35 16.13 0.45 0.43
N ASN A 36 16.47 1.08 1.55
CA ASN A 36 17.81 1.62 1.78
C ASN A 36 18.87 0.51 1.81
N CYS A 37 18.54 -0.63 2.40
CA CYS A 37 19.41 -1.82 2.38
C CYS A 37 19.70 -2.26 0.93
N PHE A 38 18.68 -2.33 0.08
CA PHE A 38 18.84 -2.66 -1.34
C PHE A 38 19.78 -1.69 -2.05
N GLN A 39 19.62 -0.39 -1.85
CA GLN A 39 20.47 0.64 -2.42
C GLN A 39 21.93 0.50 -1.93
N ALA A 40 22.12 0.35 -0.64
CA ALA A 40 23.44 0.23 -0.01
C ALA A 40 24.20 -1.00 -0.51
N VAL A 41 23.54 -2.15 -0.62
CA VAL A 41 24.12 -3.40 -1.12
C VAL A 41 24.61 -3.24 -2.56
N GLY A 42 23.86 -2.53 -3.40
CA GLY A 42 24.24 -2.26 -4.78
C GLY A 42 25.47 -1.35 -4.94
N VAL A 43 25.69 -0.47 -3.95
CA VAL A 43 26.83 0.49 -3.97
C VAL A 43 28.08 -0.07 -3.29
N ILE A 44 27.90 -0.75 -2.17
CA ILE A 44 29.02 -1.18 -1.31
C ILE A 44 29.61 -2.54 -1.76
N GLY A 45 28.74 -3.52 -2.04
CA GLY A 45 29.20 -4.87 -2.37
C GLY A 45 29.75 -5.64 -1.16
N ASN A 46 30.43 -6.75 -1.45
CA ASN A 46 31.04 -7.60 -0.42
C ASN A 46 32.44 -7.09 0.00
N PRO A 47 32.87 -7.34 1.25
CA PRO A 47 32.18 -8.15 2.28
C PRO A 47 31.20 -7.36 3.17
N GLU A 48 31.15 -6.05 3.09
CA GLU A 48 30.40 -5.19 4.01
C GLU A 48 28.88 -5.34 3.86
N SER A 49 28.40 -5.70 2.69
CA SER A 49 26.96 -5.90 2.44
C SER A 49 26.34 -6.97 3.33
N ARG A 50 27.07 -7.97 3.78
CA ARG A 50 26.58 -8.98 4.73
C ARG A 50 26.15 -8.34 6.08
N ILE A 51 26.85 -7.30 6.50
CA ILE A 51 26.54 -6.54 7.72
C ILE A 51 25.26 -5.72 7.52
N ILE A 52 25.17 -5.05 6.37
CA ILE A 52 23.99 -4.24 5.98
C ILE A 52 22.74 -5.13 5.91
N LEU A 53 22.85 -6.29 5.26
CA LEU A 53 21.78 -7.26 5.19
C LEU A 53 21.37 -7.79 6.56
N SER A 54 22.35 -8.09 7.42
CA SER A 54 22.11 -8.54 8.79
C SER A 54 21.33 -7.50 9.60
N GLN A 55 21.72 -6.24 9.54
CA GLN A 55 21.00 -5.14 10.19
C GLN A 55 19.54 -5.07 9.74
N CYS A 56 19.31 -5.16 8.45
CA CYS A 56 17.96 -5.15 7.88
C CYS A 56 17.14 -6.35 8.36
N VAL A 57 17.70 -7.56 8.30
CA VAL A 57 17.02 -8.79 8.71
C VAL A 57 16.62 -8.73 10.19
N THR A 58 17.52 -8.30 11.07
CA THR A 58 17.22 -8.20 12.50
C THR A 58 16.15 -7.15 12.80
N TYR A 59 16.19 -6.02 12.09
CA TYR A 59 15.14 -5.01 12.20
C TYR A 59 13.77 -5.54 11.77
N LEU A 60 13.70 -6.21 10.63
CA LEU A 60 12.44 -6.79 10.14
C LEU A 60 11.93 -7.91 11.07
N ALA A 61 12.82 -8.77 11.53
CA ALA A 61 12.47 -9.90 12.39
C ALA A 61 11.86 -9.46 13.73
N THR A 62 12.29 -8.32 14.25
CA THR A 62 11.81 -7.77 15.53
C THR A 62 10.67 -6.78 15.39
N SER A 63 10.24 -6.48 14.16
CA SER A 63 9.14 -5.55 13.90
C SER A 63 7.77 -6.21 14.14
N VAL A 64 6.82 -5.41 14.60
CA VAL A 64 5.41 -5.80 14.64
C VAL A 64 4.92 -6.06 13.22
N LYS A 65 4.06 -7.05 13.04
CA LYS A 65 3.63 -7.52 11.74
C LYS A 65 2.16 -7.20 11.47
N SER A 66 1.86 -6.86 10.21
CA SER A 66 0.52 -6.76 9.68
C SER A 66 0.50 -7.07 8.19
N ASN A 67 -0.40 -7.91 7.78
CA ASN A 67 -0.64 -8.21 6.36
C ASN A 67 -1.93 -7.57 5.83
N SER A 68 -2.45 -6.55 6.51
CA SER A 68 -3.73 -5.93 6.16
C SER A 68 -3.75 -5.35 4.73
N SER A 69 -2.65 -4.71 4.31
CA SER A 69 -2.53 -4.18 2.94
C SER A 69 -2.49 -5.30 1.89
N TYR A 70 -1.77 -6.38 2.18
CA TYR A 70 -1.71 -7.57 1.31
C TYR A 70 -3.10 -8.19 1.13
N LYS A 71 -3.84 -8.39 2.22
CA LYS A 71 -5.22 -8.91 2.17
C LYS A 71 -6.15 -7.96 1.42
N ALA A 72 -6.06 -6.66 1.71
CA ALA A 72 -6.92 -5.65 1.11
C ALA A 72 -6.83 -5.64 -0.42
N ILE A 73 -5.62 -5.63 -0.97
CA ILE A 73 -5.45 -5.65 -2.44
C ILE A 73 -5.96 -6.96 -3.06
N ASN A 74 -5.71 -8.10 -2.41
CA ASN A 74 -6.19 -9.38 -2.91
C ASN A 74 -7.73 -9.44 -2.92
N GLU A 75 -8.38 -8.99 -1.86
CA GLU A 75 -9.84 -8.93 -1.79
C GLU A 75 -10.43 -7.97 -2.81
N ALA A 76 -9.81 -6.80 -2.98
CA ALA A 76 -10.23 -5.84 -3.99
C ALA A 76 -10.12 -6.40 -5.41
N GLN A 77 -9.01 -7.07 -5.73
CA GLN A 77 -8.81 -7.72 -7.03
C GLN A 77 -9.81 -8.87 -7.26
N MET A 78 -10.08 -9.68 -6.24
CA MET A 78 -11.12 -10.71 -6.32
C MET A 78 -12.49 -10.11 -6.61
N MET A 79 -12.83 -9.00 -5.97
CA MET A 79 -14.07 -8.26 -6.22
C MET A 79 -14.15 -7.79 -7.67
N VAL A 80 -13.09 -7.16 -8.18
CA VAL A 80 -13.03 -6.70 -9.58
C VAL A 80 -13.17 -7.85 -10.56
N ASN A 81 -12.53 -8.99 -10.30
CA ASN A 81 -12.64 -10.17 -11.14
C ASN A 81 -14.07 -10.74 -11.16
N LYS A 82 -14.79 -10.61 -10.05
CA LYS A 82 -16.17 -11.07 -9.91
C LYS A 82 -17.18 -10.12 -10.55
N THR A 83 -17.00 -8.81 -10.39
CA THR A 83 -17.97 -7.78 -10.81
C THR A 83 -17.64 -7.16 -12.17
N GLY A 84 -16.39 -7.27 -12.63
CA GLY A 84 -15.86 -6.49 -13.75
C GLY A 84 -15.57 -5.04 -13.37
N ASN A 85 -15.24 -4.23 -14.36
CA ASN A 85 -14.95 -2.81 -14.16
C ASN A 85 -16.25 -2.04 -13.90
N LEU A 86 -16.43 -1.63 -12.66
CA LEU A 86 -17.55 -0.79 -12.27
C LEU A 86 -17.19 0.69 -12.45
N PRO A 87 -18.15 1.53 -12.86
CA PRO A 87 -17.88 2.95 -13.08
C PRO A 87 -17.66 3.67 -11.74
N VAL A 88 -16.79 4.67 -11.76
CA VAL A 88 -16.61 5.57 -10.62
C VAL A 88 -17.92 6.33 -10.37
N PRO A 89 -18.37 6.47 -9.11
CA PRO A 89 -19.56 7.24 -8.77
C PRO A 89 -19.51 8.67 -9.36
N LEU A 90 -20.66 9.16 -9.83
CA LEU A 90 -20.75 10.44 -10.54
C LEU A 90 -20.22 11.62 -9.70
N HIS A 91 -20.50 11.63 -8.39
CA HIS A 91 -20.07 12.71 -7.50
C HIS A 91 -18.54 12.79 -7.33
N LEU A 92 -17.81 11.71 -7.62
CA LEU A 92 -16.35 11.67 -7.57
C LEU A 92 -15.68 12.01 -8.90
N ARG A 93 -16.44 12.20 -9.97
CA ARG A 93 -15.90 12.49 -11.30
C ARG A 93 -15.66 13.98 -11.48
N ASN A 94 -14.53 14.33 -12.10
CA ASN A 94 -14.26 15.69 -12.51
C ASN A 94 -15.23 16.13 -13.62
N ALA A 95 -15.65 17.39 -13.57
CA ALA A 95 -16.57 17.99 -14.53
C ALA A 95 -15.95 19.22 -15.23
N PRO A 96 -14.82 19.08 -15.99
CA PRO A 96 -14.15 20.21 -16.61
C PRO A 96 -14.91 20.80 -17.80
N THR A 97 -15.81 20.06 -18.41
CA THR A 97 -16.62 20.51 -19.56
C THR A 97 -18.08 20.71 -19.17
N LYS A 98 -18.81 21.53 -19.98
CA LYS A 98 -20.25 21.73 -19.81
C LYS A 98 -21.02 20.42 -19.90
N LEU A 99 -20.68 19.56 -20.87
CA LEU A 99 -21.29 18.26 -21.03
C LEU A 99 -21.17 17.39 -19.78
N MET A 100 -19.98 17.36 -19.15
CA MET A 100 -19.75 16.61 -17.91
C MET A 100 -20.56 17.15 -16.74
N LYS A 101 -20.72 18.48 -16.65
CA LYS A 101 -21.59 19.12 -15.65
C LYS A 101 -23.07 18.79 -15.91
N ASP A 102 -23.51 18.79 -17.16
CA ASP A 102 -24.87 18.42 -17.55
C ASP A 102 -25.17 16.93 -17.24
N LEU A 103 -24.14 16.06 -17.30
CA LEU A 103 -24.21 14.67 -16.90
C LEU A 103 -24.08 14.47 -15.37
N GLN A 104 -24.05 15.55 -14.60
CA GLN A 104 -23.97 15.57 -13.14
C GLN A 104 -22.66 15.02 -12.54
N TYR A 105 -21.57 15.07 -13.30
CA TYR A 105 -20.26 14.71 -12.78
C TYR A 105 -19.84 15.68 -11.65
N GLY A 106 -19.36 15.13 -10.54
CA GLY A 106 -18.92 15.90 -9.39
C GLY A 106 -20.04 16.51 -8.55
N LYS A 107 -21.31 16.34 -8.93
CA LYS A 107 -22.44 16.85 -8.16
C LYS A 107 -22.53 16.15 -6.80
N GLY A 108 -22.55 16.95 -5.72
CA GLY A 108 -22.62 16.43 -4.36
C GLY A 108 -21.28 16.00 -3.78
N TYR A 109 -20.17 16.26 -4.49
CA TYR A 109 -18.83 16.01 -3.93
C TYR A 109 -18.58 16.86 -2.69
N LYS A 110 -18.05 16.20 -1.65
CA LYS A 110 -17.68 16.84 -0.38
C LYS A 110 -16.16 16.91 -0.28
N TYR A 111 -15.62 18.13 -0.28
CA TYR A 111 -14.18 18.34 -0.16
C TYR A 111 -13.75 18.21 1.31
N ALA A 112 -12.93 17.21 1.62
CA ALA A 112 -12.59 16.88 3.00
C ALA A 112 -11.91 18.01 3.77
N HIS A 113 -11.10 18.84 3.10
CA HIS A 113 -10.43 19.98 3.72
C HIS A 113 -11.38 21.10 4.18
N ASP A 114 -12.63 21.13 3.70
CA ASP A 114 -13.66 22.06 4.15
C ASP A 114 -14.38 21.57 5.41
N HIS A 115 -14.03 20.41 5.92
CA HIS A 115 -14.65 19.77 7.09
C HIS A 115 -13.66 19.62 8.24
N GLN A 116 -14.20 19.50 9.45
CA GLN A 116 -13.41 19.34 10.68
C GLN A 116 -12.51 18.10 10.58
N ASN A 117 -11.23 18.26 10.97
CA ASN A 117 -10.20 17.21 10.90
C ASN A 117 -9.97 16.67 9.48
N ASN A 118 -10.31 17.42 8.44
CA ASN A 118 -10.21 16.99 7.05
C ASN A 118 -10.91 15.64 6.78
N PHE A 119 -11.99 15.37 7.52
CA PHE A 119 -12.80 14.17 7.42
C PHE A 119 -14.24 14.50 7.03
N VAL A 120 -14.77 13.73 6.09
CA VAL A 120 -16.16 13.82 5.67
C VAL A 120 -16.67 12.43 5.33
N ASP A 121 -17.90 12.15 5.75
CA ASP A 121 -18.58 10.91 5.39
C ASP A 121 -19.21 11.05 4.00
N GLN A 122 -18.70 10.25 3.06
CA GLN A 122 -19.27 10.11 1.72
C GLN A 122 -18.92 8.73 1.15
N GLU A 123 -19.75 8.24 0.21
CA GLU A 123 -19.52 6.97 -0.44
C GLU A 123 -18.49 7.13 -1.56
N PHE A 124 -17.46 6.28 -1.57
CA PHE A 124 -16.42 6.25 -2.59
C PHE A 124 -16.56 5.06 -3.54
N LEU A 125 -17.27 4.04 -3.13
CA LEU A 125 -17.45 2.83 -3.91
C LEU A 125 -18.64 2.94 -4.88
N PRO A 126 -18.60 2.24 -6.02
CA PRO A 126 -19.78 2.03 -6.85
C PRO A 126 -20.95 1.43 -6.06
N GLU A 127 -22.18 1.77 -6.44
CA GLU A 127 -23.39 1.35 -5.71
C GLU A 127 -23.46 -0.18 -5.54
N GLU A 128 -23.06 -0.93 -6.55
CA GLU A 128 -23.10 -2.39 -6.57
C GLU A 128 -22.22 -3.06 -5.51
N ILE A 129 -21.18 -2.35 -5.04
CA ILE A 129 -20.25 -2.83 -4.03
C ILE A 129 -20.19 -1.92 -2.80
N SER A 130 -21.15 -1.01 -2.66
CA SER A 130 -21.27 -0.14 -1.49
C SER A 130 -21.31 -0.94 -0.19
N GLY A 131 -20.66 -0.43 0.84
CA GLY A 131 -20.57 -1.09 2.15
C GLY A 131 -19.46 -2.13 2.29
N ASN A 132 -18.75 -2.50 1.23
CA ASN A 132 -17.59 -3.38 1.33
C ASN A 132 -16.43 -2.66 2.00
N LYS A 133 -15.67 -3.40 2.80
CA LYS A 133 -14.46 -2.93 3.47
C LYS A 133 -13.32 -3.88 3.15
N PHE A 134 -12.25 -3.37 2.55
CA PHE A 134 -11.09 -4.16 2.14
C PHE A 134 -9.91 -4.04 3.10
N PHE A 135 -9.78 -2.89 3.75
CA PHE A 135 -8.64 -2.60 4.62
C PHE A 135 -9.09 -2.39 6.07
N ASP A 136 -8.49 -3.16 6.98
CA ASP A 136 -8.60 -2.94 8.41
C ASP A 136 -7.32 -2.28 8.93
N SER A 137 -7.46 -1.05 9.42
CA SER A 137 -6.36 -0.38 10.09
C SER A 137 -6.01 -1.10 11.39
N ILE A 138 -4.72 -1.13 11.72
CA ILE A 138 -4.29 -1.59 13.02
C ILE A 138 -4.84 -0.60 14.04
N LYS A 139 -5.64 -1.09 14.98
CA LYS A 139 -6.00 -0.29 16.15
C LYS A 139 -4.74 -0.17 16.99
N GLU A 140 -4.25 1.05 17.15
CA GLU A 140 -3.27 1.32 18.19
C GLU A 140 -3.92 0.93 19.54
N THR A 141 -3.36 -0.08 20.15
CA THR A 141 -3.72 -0.49 21.51
C THR A 141 -2.82 0.24 22.49
#